data_4af51249742644de66f04e6de88f5c14
#
_entry.id   4af51249742644de66f04e6de88f5c14
#
_cell.length_a   1.000
_cell.length_b   1.000
_cell.length_c   1.000
_cell.angle_alpha   90.00
_cell.angle_beta   90.00
_cell.angle_gamma   90.00
#
_symmetry.space_group_name_H-M   'P 1'
#
loop_
_entity.id
_entity.type
_entity.pdbx_description
1 polymer ?
#
loop_
_entity_poly.entity_id
_entity_poly.type
_entity_poly.pdbx_seq_one_letter_code
_entity_poly.pdbx_strand_id
1 'polypeptide(L)'
;DLAAQRDALLDDVETRIAQANASIEEEKNRLAALMSELAQAVVVCNLDGRILLYNNRARLQFKALSQGATPLSPGLTSVSGGTLIGLGRSIFSILEKSQVEHAREIIHQRLAKHQNPLANFVTTTVGGQLLRIQMVPVFAGGAEEGERAMTGYVLTVDNITRALEEEARRDQALHALTEGSRAALGSIRAAVANLIDYPDMDAELRERFVKVVDDEAAQMSRRLDETM
;
A
#
# COMPACT_ATOMS: atom_id res chain seq x y z
N ASP A 1 -64.40 5.55 -19.78
CA ASP A 1 -63.66 6.12 -18.63
C ASP A 1 -62.57 5.22 -18.04
N LEU A 2 -62.64 3.91 -18.30
CA LEU A 2 -61.54 3.00 -17.93
C LEU A 2 -60.24 3.30 -18.65
N ALA A 3 -60.25 3.82 -19.90
CA ALA A 3 -59.06 4.20 -20.64
C ALA A 3 -58.39 5.44 -20.05
N ALA A 4 -59.16 6.44 -19.63
CA ALA A 4 -58.63 7.65 -19.00
C ALA A 4 -58.03 7.35 -17.59
N GLN A 5 -58.58 6.40 -16.83
CA GLN A 5 -58.06 5.97 -15.57
C GLN A 5 -56.74 5.17 -15.74
N ARG A 6 -56.65 4.34 -16.78
CA ARG A 6 -55.42 3.63 -17.12
C ARG A 6 -54.30 4.59 -17.51
N ASP A 7 -54.63 5.59 -18.37
CA ASP A 7 -53.65 6.55 -18.85
C ASP A 7 -53.13 7.46 -17.72
N ALA A 8 -54.00 7.87 -16.77
CA ALA A 8 -53.62 8.60 -15.57
C ALA A 8 -52.74 7.77 -14.62
N LEU A 9 -53.01 6.46 -14.49
CA LEU A 9 -52.17 5.55 -13.71
C LEU A 9 -50.76 5.34 -14.35
N LEU A 10 -50.71 5.24 -15.67
CA LEU A 10 -49.46 5.11 -16.39
C LEU A 10 -48.59 6.37 -16.23
N ASP A 11 -49.18 7.57 -16.34
CA ASP A 11 -48.50 8.84 -16.15
C ASP A 11 -47.98 8.99 -14.70
N ASP A 12 -48.77 8.58 -13.69
CA ASP A 12 -48.31 8.57 -12.28
C ASP A 12 -47.12 7.60 -12.07
N VAL A 13 -47.19 6.40 -12.69
CA VAL A 13 -46.09 5.42 -12.62
C VAL A 13 -44.81 5.94 -13.32
N GLU A 14 -44.98 6.52 -14.52
CA GLU A 14 -43.84 7.10 -15.23
C GLU A 14 -43.20 8.25 -14.44
N THR A 15 -44.02 9.11 -13.83
CA THR A 15 -43.56 10.22 -12.99
C THR A 15 -42.79 9.70 -11.76
N ARG A 16 -43.32 8.67 -11.10
CA ARG A 16 -42.64 8.03 -9.94
C ARG A 16 -41.33 7.35 -10.32
N ILE A 17 -41.30 6.67 -11.47
CA ILE A 17 -40.07 6.07 -12.00
C ILE A 17 -39.04 7.17 -12.31
N ALA A 18 -39.44 8.25 -12.95
CA ALA A 18 -38.55 9.37 -13.23
C ALA A 18 -38.00 10.03 -11.96
N GLN A 19 -38.85 10.24 -10.94
CA GLN A 19 -38.43 10.76 -9.64
C GLN A 19 -37.48 9.80 -8.90
N ALA A 20 -37.77 8.50 -8.89
CA ALA A 20 -36.90 7.49 -8.29
C ALA A 20 -35.54 7.44 -8.99
N ASN A 21 -35.54 7.47 -10.32
CA ASN A 21 -34.29 7.50 -11.10
C ASN A 21 -33.46 8.77 -10.85
N ALA A 22 -34.11 9.94 -10.76
CA ALA A 22 -33.43 11.19 -10.43
C ALA A 22 -32.82 11.14 -9.03
N SER A 23 -33.53 10.62 -8.04
CA SER A 23 -33.00 10.44 -6.67
C SER A 23 -31.82 9.47 -6.62
N ILE A 24 -31.87 8.37 -7.37
CA ILE A 24 -30.76 7.42 -7.48
C ILE A 24 -29.52 8.06 -8.12
N GLU A 25 -29.73 8.85 -9.19
CA GLU A 25 -28.61 9.56 -9.83
C GLU A 25 -28.00 10.63 -8.92
N GLU A 26 -28.81 11.35 -8.14
CA GLU A 26 -28.33 12.33 -7.17
C GLU A 26 -27.49 11.66 -6.08
N GLU A 27 -27.97 10.56 -5.50
CA GLU A 27 -27.25 9.78 -4.49
C GLU A 27 -25.96 9.20 -5.04
N LYS A 28 -25.97 8.66 -6.26
CA LYS A 28 -24.79 8.16 -6.96
C LYS A 28 -23.76 9.27 -7.18
N ASN A 29 -24.18 10.46 -7.59
CA ASN A 29 -23.29 11.61 -7.79
C ASN A 29 -22.69 12.09 -6.45
N ARG A 30 -23.49 12.09 -5.39
CA ARG A 30 -23.04 12.40 -4.03
C ARG A 30 -21.99 11.40 -3.54
N LEU A 31 -22.24 10.10 -3.71
CA LEU A 31 -21.28 9.05 -3.38
C LEU A 31 -19.99 9.16 -4.20
N ALA A 32 -20.09 9.47 -5.49
CA ALA A 32 -18.92 9.68 -6.35
C ALA A 32 -18.09 10.88 -5.91
N ALA A 33 -18.73 11.98 -5.50
CA ALA A 33 -18.05 13.15 -4.95
C ALA A 33 -17.32 12.80 -3.65
N LEU A 34 -18.00 12.14 -2.70
CA LEU A 34 -17.37 11.70 -1.45
C LEU A 34 -16.20 10.75 -1.68
N MET A 35 -16.33 9.82 -2.61
CA MET A 35 -15.23 8.92 -2.98
C MET A 35 -14.04 9.67 -3.61
N SER A 36 -14.29 10.76 -4.34
CA SER A 36 -13.23 11.56 -4.96
C SER A 36 -12.40 12.34 -3.92
N GLU A 37 -12.99 12.69 -2.79
CA GLU A 37 -12.32 13.35 -1.67
C GLU A 37 -11.44 12.41 -0.83
N LEU A 38 -11.62 11.09 -0.98
CA LEU A 38 -10.80 10.14 -0.23
C LEU A 38 -9.35 10.20 -0.71
N ALA A 39 -8.44 10.39 0.24
CA ALA A 39 -6.99 10.42 -0.01
C ALA A 39 -6.42 9.06 -0.44
N GLN A 40 -7.12 7.98 -0.11
CA GLN A 40 -6.73 6.60 -0.40
C GLN A 40 -7.35 6.08 -1.70
N ALA A 41 -6.67 5.15 -2.35
CA ALA A 41 -7.21 4.43 -3.49
C ALA A 41 -8.24 3.40 -3.02
N VAL A 42 -9.48 3.53 -3.49
CA VAL A 42 -10.60 2.67 -3.10
C VAL A 42 -11.18 1.99 -4.32
N VAL A 43 -11.41 0.67 -4.19
CA VAL A 43 -12.00 -0.19 -5.21
C VAL A 43 -13.09 -1.02 -4.57
N VAL A 44 -14.27 -1.07 -5.17
CA VAL A 44 -15.40 -1.93 -4.76
C VAL A 44 -15.52 -3.07 -5.74
N CYS A 45 -15.58 -4.29 -5.24
CA CYS A 45 -15.70 -5.51 -6.03
C CYS A 45 -16.89 -6.34 -5.58
N ASN A 46 -17.45 -7.14 -6.51
CA ASN A 46 -18.36 -8.21 -6.17
C ASN A 46 -17.59 -9.43 -5.62
N LEU A 47 -18.29 -10.48 -5.23
CA LEU A 47 -17.69 -11.71 -4.69
C LEU A 47 -16.77 -12.43 -5.68
N ASP A 48 -16.99 -12.28 -6.99
CA ASP A 48 -16.15 -12.86 -8.05
C ASP A 48 -14.90 -12.03 -8.35
N GLY A 49 -14.70 -10.91 -7.63
CA GLY A 49 -13.59 -10.00 -7.85
C GLY A 49 -13.75 -9.08 -9.05
N ARG A 50 -14.96 -8.90 -9.59
CA ARG A 50 -15.22 -7.91 -10.63
C ARG A 50 -15.37 -6.53 -10.01
N ILE A 51 -14.67 -5.56 -10.59
CA ILE A 51 -14.66 -4.16 -10.14
C ILE A 51 -15.99 -3.51 -10.50
N LEU A 52 -16.74 -3.08 -9.49
CA LEU A 52 -18.01 -2.38 -9.60
C LEU A 52 -17.84 -0.87 -9.56
N LEU A 53 -16.90 -0.39 -8.75
CA LEU A 53 -16.64 1.03 -8.56
C LEU A 53 -15.19 1.23 -8.15
N TYR A 54 -14.61 2.37 -8.52
CA TYR A 54 -13.29 2.82 -8.07
C TYR A 54 -13.21 4.34 -8.07
N ASN A 55 -12.41 4.91 -7.16
CA ASN A 55 -12.18 6.35 -7.13
C ASN A 55 -11.02 6.78 -8.04
N ASN A 56 -10.87 8.09 -8.23
CA ASN A 56 -9.82 8.64 -9.08
C ASN A 56 -8.40 8.30 -8.58
N ARG A 57 -8.21 8.21 -7.27
CA ARG A 57 -6.92 7.79 -6.65
C ARG A 57 -6.55 6.37 -7.06
N ALA A 58 -7.50 5.43 -7.02
CA ALA A 58 -7.28 4.07 -7.50
C ALA A 58 -6.89 4.05 -8.97
N ARG A 59 -7.57 4.83 -9.82
CA ARG A 59 -7.24 4.95 -11.24
C ARG A 59 -5.82 5.42 -11.47
N LEU A 60 -5.39 6.48 -10.78
CA LEU A 60 -4.04 7.04 -10.90
C LEU A 60 -2.97 6.06 -10.39
N GLN A 61 -3.21 5.43 -9.24
CA GLN A 61 -2.28 4.47 -8.64
C GLN A 61 -2.08 3.25 -9.54
N PHE A 62 -3.15 2.64 -10.04
CA PHE A 62 -3.06 1.49 -10.92
C PHE A 62 -2.50 1.84 -12.31
N LYS A 63 -2.70 3.05 -12.79
CA LYS A 63 -2.04 3.54 -13.99
C LYS A 63 -0.52 3.65 -13.77
N ALA A 64 -0.08 4.17 -12.65
CA ALA A 64 1.33 4.24 -12.29
C ALA A 64 1.96 2.85 -12.16
N LEU A 65 1.24 1.87 -11.58
CA LEU A 65 1.68 0.48 -11.49
C LEU A 65 1.88 -0.17 -12.87
N SER A 66 1.04 0.18 -13.85
CA SER A 66 1.17 -0.35 -15.22
C SER A 66 2.35 0.23 -16.00
N GLN A 67 2.78 1.44 -15.67
CA GLN A 67 3.89 2.13 -16.33
C GLN A 67 5.26 1.77 -15.76
N GLY A 68 5.31 1.30 -14.51
CA GLY A 68 6.55 0.90 -13.81
C GLY A 68 7.00 -0.55 -14.07
N ALA A 69 6.23 -1.32 -14.81
CA ALA A 69 6.62 -2.67 -15.20
C ALA A 69 7.61 -2.63 -16.37
N THR A 70 8.91 -2.56 -16.07
CA THR A 70 9.95 -2.87 -17.06
C THR A 70 9.79 -4.34 -17.46
N PRO A 71 9.69 -4.67 -18.77
CA PRO A 71 9.59 -6.06 -19.21
C PRO A 71 10.92 -6.77 -18.93
N LEU A 72 10.94 -7.62 -17.91
CA LEU A 72 12.09 -8.46 -17.53
C LEU A 72 12.30 -9.67 -18.46
N SER A 73 11.57 -9.78 -19.58
CA SER A 73 11.79 -10.83 -20.57
C SER A 73 11.41 -10.37 -21.98
N PRO A 74 12.33 -10.47 -22.96
CA PRO A 74 12.00 -10.26 -24.37
C PRO A 74 11.27 -11.51 -24.88
N GLY A 75 9.93 -11.47 -24.93
CA GLY A 75 9.14 -12.58 -25.48
C GLY A 75 7.67 -12.62 -25.08
N LEU A 76 7.27 -11.92 -24.05
CA LEU A 76 5.85 -11.72 -23.74
C LEU A 76 5.42 -10.37 -24.34
N THR A 77 4.64 -10.44 -25.39
CA THR A 77 3.98 -9.29 -26.01
C THR A 77 3.39 -8.43 -24.93
N SER A 78 3.92 -7.20 -24.77
CA SER A 78 3.31 -6.14 -23.99
C SER A 78 1.86 -6.05 -24.44
N VAL A 79 0.94 -6.50 -23.58
CA VAL A 79 -0.48 -6.22 -23.78
C VAL A 79 -0.58 -4.71 -23.75
N SER A 80 -0.73 -4.17 -24.94
CA SER A 80 -0.98 -2.76 -25.29
C SER A 80 -1.68 -2.03 -24.16
N GLY A 81 -1.05 -0.97 -23.64
CA GLY A 81 -1.60 0.23 -22.98
C GLY A 81 -3.01 0.28 -22.38
N GLY A 82 -3.61 -0.86 -22.03
CA GLY A 82 -4.92 -0.93 -21.41
C GLY A 82 -4.81 -0.65 -19.92
N THR A 83 -5.54 0.33 -19.44
CA THR A 83 -5.69 0.64 -18.03
C THR A 83 -5.94 -0.66 -17.26
N LEU A 84 -5.07 -1.03 -16.31
CA LEU A 84 -5.21 -2.24 -15.48
C LEU A 84 -6.53 -2.28 -14.72
N ILE A 85 -7.10 -1.11 -14.41
CA ILE A 85 -8.38 -0.97 -13.72
C ILE A 85 -9.47 -0.48 -14.68
N GLY A 86 -10.66 -1.06 -14.56
CA GLY A 86 -11.85 -0.66 -15.31
C GLY A 86 -13.08 -1.36 -14.76
N LEU A 87 -14.25 -0.75 -14.92
CA LEU A 87 -15.53 -1.33 -14.51
C LEU A 87 -15.72 -2.70 -15.19
N GLY A 88 -16.15 -3.69 -14.42
CA GLY A 88 -16.36 -5.07 -14.86
C GLY A 88 -15.09 -5.90 -15.06
N ARG A 89 -13.89 -5.32 -14.98
CA ARG A 89 -12.63 -6.08 -15.02
C ARG A 89 -12.38 -6.80 -13.70
N SER A 90 -11.59 -7.86 -13.76
CA SER A 90 -11.21 -8.63 -12.59
C SER A 90 -10.08 -7.94 -11.83
N ILE A 91 -10.23 -7.78 -10.51
CA ILE A 91 -9.17 -7.29 -9.63
C ILE A 91 -7.98 -8.26 -9.57
N PHE A 92 -8.17 -9.52 -9.91
CA PHE A 92 -7.12 -10.54 -9.94
C PHE A 92 -6.10 -10.36 -11.08
N SER A 93 -6.33 -9.40 -11.99
CA SER A 93 -5.29 -8.95 -12.92
C SER A 93 -4.19 -8.12 -12.24
N ILE A 94 -4.43 -7.66 -11.01
CA ILE A 94 -3.53 -6.79 -10.24
C ILE A 94 -3.11 -7.47 -8.94
N LEU A 95 -4.06 -8.11 -8.25
CA LEU A 95 -3.87 -8.78 -6.97
C LEU A 95 -3.90 -10.30 -7.14
N GLU A 96 -3.09 -10.98 -6.35
CA GLU A 96 -3.09 -12.43 -6.34
C GLU A 96 -4.38 -12.99 -5.74
N LYS A 97 -5.05 -13.88 -6.48
CA LYS A 97 -6.35 -14.43 -6.12
C LYS A 97 -6.34 -15.15 -4.77
N SER A 98 -5.28 -15.90 -4.49
CA SER A 98 -5.13 -16.66 -3.23
C SER A 98 -5.16 -15.77 -2.00
N GLN A 99 -4.53 -14.58 -2.07
CA GLN A 99 -4.48 -13.64 -0.96
C GLN A 99 -5.85 -12.98 -0.71
N VAL A 100 -6.57 -12.64 -1.78
CA VAL A 100 -7.93 -12.09 -1.67
C VAL A 100 -8.91 -13.14 -1.12
N GLU A 101 -8.79 -14.38 -1.55
CA GLU A 101 -9.61 -15.49 -1.02
C GLU A 101 -9.32 -15.75 0.46
N HIS A 102 -8.05 -15.74 0.85
CA HIS A 102 -7.65 -15.86 2.26
C HIS A 102 -8.18 -14.70 3.11
N ALA A 103 -8.08 -13.46 2.62
CA ALA A 103 -8.64 -12.30 3.31
C ALA A 103 -10.15 -12.40 3.48
N ARG A 104 -10.87 -12.91 2.46
CA ARG A 104 -12.31 -13.17 2.54
C ARG A 104 -12.64 -14.21 3.60
N GLU A 105 -11.88 -15.29 3.68
CA GLU A 105 -12.04 -16.32 4.71
C GLU A 105 -11.83 -15.75 6.12
N ILE A 106 -10.83 -14.90 6.33
CA ILE A 106 -10.62 -14.19 7.60
C ILE A 106 -11.85 -13.34 7.96
N ILE A 107 -12.42 -12.63 6.99
CA ILE A 107 -13.63 -11.82 7.19
C ILE A 107 -14.80 -12.70 7.62
N HIS A 108 -15.03 -13.84 6.95
CA HIS A 108 -16.09 -14.77 7.32
C HIS A 108 -15.91 -15.33 8.73
N GLN A 109 -14.69 -15.69 9.10
CA GLN A 109 -14.38 -16.17 10.46
C GLN A 109 -14.61 -15.09 11.52
N ARG A 110 -14.28 -13.83 11.23
CA ARG A 110 -14.51 -12.71 12.14
C ARG A 110 -16.00 -12.39 12.29
N LEU A 111 -16.74 -12.45 11.19
CA LEU A 111 -18.20 -12.29 11.22
C LEU A 111 -18.87 -13.37 12.09
N ALA A 112 -18.48 -14.63 11.94
CA ALA A 112 -18.98 -15.73 12.76
C ALA A 112 -18.68 -15.55 14.26
N LYS A 113 -17.62 -14.82 14.61
CA LYS A 113 -17.21 -14.51 15.98
C LYS A 113 -17.71 -13.14 16.48
N HIS A 114 -18.58 -12.46 15.74
CA HIS A 114 -19.06 -11.10 16.02
C HIS A 114 -17.91 -10.09 16.25
N GLN A 115 -16.80 -10.26 15.52
CA GLN A 115 -15.64 -9.36 15.55
C GLN A 115 -15.70 -8.41 14.36
N ASN A 116 -14.88 -7.34 14.41
CA ASN A 116 -14.78 -6.40 13.30
C ASN A 116 -14.32 -7.12 12.02
N PRO A 117 -15.15 -7.16 10.97
CA PRO A 117 -14.90 -7.92 9.74
C PRO A 117 -13.93 -7.18 8.80
N LEU A 118 -12.70 -7.00 9.24
CA LEU A 118 -11.63 -6.33 8.51
C LEU A 118 -10.49 -7.30 8.25
N ALA A 119 -9.96 -7.36 7.03
CA ALA A 119 -8.73 -8.10 6.73
C ALA A 119 -7.68 -7.16 6.13
N ASN A 120 -6.44 -7.27 6.61
CA ASN A 120 -5.29 -6.54 6.09
C ASN A 120 -4.25 -7.54 5.58
N PHE A 121 -3.68 -7.25 4.42
CA PHE A 121 -2.57 -8.02 3.87
C PHE A 121 -1.65 -7.14 3.02
N VAL A 122 -0.43 -7.60 2.81
CA VAL A 122 0.54 -6.97 1.91
C VAL A 122 0.77 -7.91 0.74
N THR A 123 0.77 -7.38 -0.45
CA THR A 123 1.02 -8.13 -1.68
C THR A 123 2.04 -7.42 -2.55
N THR A 124 2.72 -8.20 -3.38
CA THR A 124 3.66 -7.66 -4.37
C THR A 124 3.02 -7.71 -5.75
N THR A 125 3.09 -6.61 -6.47
CA THR A 125 2.65 -6.58 -7.87
C THR A 125 3.67 -7.26 -8.78
N VAL A 126 3.26 -7.60 -10.01
CA VAL A 126 4.16 -8.13 -11.04
C VAL A 126 5.35 -7.19 -11.32
N GLY A 127 5.19 -5.89 -11.11
CA GLY A 127 6.25 -4.88 -11.22
C GLY A 127 7.12 -4.73 -9.96
N GLY A 128 7.02 -5.62 -8.96
CA GLY A 128 7.83 -5.59 -7.74
C GLY A 128 7.41 -4.52 -6.71
N GLN A 129 6.29 -3.83 -6.93
CA GLN A 129 5.81 -2.83 -5.99
C GLN A 129 5.02 -3.48 -4.85
N LEU A 130 5.20 -2.97 -3.64
CA LEU A 130 4.52 -3.46 -2.44
C LEU A 130 3.24 -2.65 -2.19
N LEU A 131 2.13 -3.38 -2.13
CA LEU A 131 0.81 -2.82 -1.84
C LEU A 131 0.31 -3.32 -0.50
N ARG A 132 -0.10 -2.40 0.36
CA ARG A 132 -0.89 -2.71 1.55
C ARG A 132 -2.36 -2.64 1.17
N ILE A 133 -3.09 -3.73 1.41
CA ILE A 133 -4.50 -3.86 1.10
C ILE A 133 -5.28 -4.00 2.40
N GLN A 134 -6.34 -3.23 2.51
CA GLN A 134 -7.35 -3.40 3.55
C GLN A 134 -8.66 -3.80 2.88
N MET A 135 -9.27 -4.86 3.35
CA MET A 135 -10.50 -5.42 2.80
C MET A 135 -11.62 -5.35 3.83
N VAL A 136 -12.77 -4.83 3.41
CA VAL A 136 -13.98 -4.69 4.22
C VAL A 136 -15.16 -5.27 3.45
N PRO A 137 -16.05 -6.08 4.06
CA PRO A 137 -17.20 -6.65 3.37
C PRO A 137 -18.28 -5.60 3.07
N VAL A 138 -19.01 -5.82 1.98
CA VAL A 138 -20.25 -5.12 1.63
C VAL A 138 -21.39 -6.10 1.78
N PHE A 139 -22.46 -5.67 2.44
CA PHE A 139 -23.65 -6.49 2.71
C PHE A 139 -24.84 -6.02 1.88
N ALA A 140 -25.76 -6.93 1.61
CA ALA A 140 -27.07 -6.59 1.02
C ALA A 140 -27.84 -5.65 1.96
N GLY A 141 -28.47 -4.62 1.40
CA GLY A 141 -29.37 -3.74 2.16
C GLY A 141 -30.66 -4.46 2.56
N GLY A 142 -31.19 -4.17 3.75
CA GLY A 142 -32.55 -4.57 4.14
C GLY A 142 -32.68 -5.83 5.00
N ALA A 143 -31.64 -6.57 5.32
CA ALA A 143 -31.67 -7.67 6.27
C ALA A 143 -31.30 -7.21 7.69
N GLU A 144 -31.92 -7.85 8.72
CA GLU A 144 -31.54 -7.63 10.12
C GLU A 144 -30.08 -8.04 10.39
N GLU A 145 -29.47 -7.51 11.44
CA GLU A 145 -28.01 -7.57 11.69
C GLU A 145 -27.41 -8.99 11.75
N GLY A 146 -28.21 -10.05 11.81
CA GLY A 146 -27.77 -11.46 11.87
C GLY A 146 -27.81 -12.24 10.55
N GLU A 147 -28.48 -11.73 9.50
CA GLU A 147 -28.72 -12.48 8.23
C GLU A 147 -28.14 -11.77 6.99
N ARG A 148 -27.31 -10.76 7.16
CA ARG A 148 -26.78 -9.99 6.02
C ARG A 148 -25.79 -10.82 5.21
N ALA A 149 -26.22 -11.27 4.03
CA ALA A 149 -25.35 -11.92 3.07
C ALA A 149 -24.32 -10.91 2.53
N MET A 150 -23.06 -11.29 2.54
CA MET A 150 -21.99 -10.52 1.90
C MET A 150 -22.22 -10.53 0.38
N THR A 151 -22.28 -9.35 -0.24
CA THR A 151 -22.51 -9.18 -1.69
C THR A 151 -21.23 -8.77 -2.43
N GLY A 152 -20.23 -8.32 -1.71
CA GLY A 152 -18.98 -7.86 -2.26
C GLY A 152 -18.02 -7.41 -1.17
N TYR A 153 -16.99 -6.69 -1.58
CA TYR A 153 -16.00 -6.13 -0.68
C TYR A 153 -15.41 -4.82 -1.22
N VAL A 154 -15.01 -3.97 -0.30
CA VAL A 154 -14.24 -2.76 -0.57
C VAL A 154 -12.77 -3.05 -0.30
N LEU A 155 -11.92 -2.68 -1.22
CA LEU A 155 -10.47 -2.70 -1.08
C LEU A 155 -9.95 -1.29 -0.97
N THR A 156 -9.21 -0.99 0.09
CA THR A 156 -8.38 0.20 0.17
C THR A 156 -6.95 -0.20 -0.14
N VAL A 157 -6.34 0.48 -1.10
CA VAL A 157 -5.01 0.13 -1.62
C VAL A 157 -4.05 1.27 -1.32
N ASP A 158 -2.92 0.94 -0.71
CA ASP A 158 -1.83 1.86 -0.42
C ASP A 158 -0.51 1.31 -0.97
N ASN A 159 0.22 2.13 -1.74
CA ASN A 159 1.54 1.77 -2.25
C ASN A 159 2.60 2.16 -1.21
N ILE A 160 3.14 1.16 -0.54
CA ILE A 160 4.11 1.33 0.55
C ILE A 160 5.57 1.14 0.09
N THR A 161 5.82 0.95 -1.21
CA THR A 161 7.16 0.67 -1.76
C THR A 161 8.17 1.74 -1.35
N ARG A 162 7.84 3.01 -1.62
CA ARG A 162 8.74 4.13 -1.30
C ARG A 162 8.99 4.27 0.19
N ALA A 163 7.94 4.16 1.00
CA ALA A 163 8.07 4.27 2.45
C ALA A 163 9.00 3.19 3.01
N LEU A 164 8.86 1.94 2.55
CA LEU A 164 9.74 0.85 2.96
C LEU A 164 11.16 1.00 2.42
N GLU A 165 11.34 1.50 1.18
CA GLU A 165 12.67 1.78 0.63
C GLU A 165 13.39 2.89 1.41
N GLU A 166 12.68 3.94 1.79
CA GLU A 166 13.23 5.04 2.61
C GLU A 166 13.59 4.56 4.02
N GLU A 167 12.71 3.76 4.64
CA GLU A 167 12.97 3.15 5.94
C GLU A 167 14.19 2.22 5.88
N ALA A 168 14.26 1.34 4.88
CA ALA A 168 15.39 0.43 4.68
C ALA A 168 16.71 1.18 4.44
N ARG A 169 16.70 2.26 3.67
CA ARG A 169 17.89 3.12 3.47
C ARG A 169 18.33 3.78 4.77
N ARG A 170 17.36 4.27 5.55
CA ARG A 170 17.66 4.88 6.86
C ARG A 170 18.26 3.88 7.83
N ASP A 171 17.67 2.68 7.91
CA ASP A 171 18.20 1.62 8.76
C ASP A 171 19.59 1.17 8.33
N GLN A 172 19.83 1.05 7.04
CA GLN A 172 21.12 0.70 6.48
C GLN A 172 22.18 1.78 6.79
N ALA A 173 21.82 3.06 6.69
CA ALA A 173 22.71 4.15 7.05
C ALA A 173 23.06 4.15 8.55
N LEU A 174 22.06 3.96 9.42
CA LEU A 174 22.27 3.84 10.86
C LEU A 174 23.14 2.63 11.22
N HIS A 175 22.92 1.50 10.55
CA HIS A 175 23.73 0.30 10.77
C HIS A 175 25.18 0.51 10.36
N ALA A 176 25.41 1.07 9.17
CA ALA A 176 26.75 1.40 8.67
C ALA A 176 27.48 2.41 9.59
N LEU A 177 26.77 3.43 10.10
CA LEU A 177 27.31 4.38 11.06
C LEU A 177 27.72 3.70 12.37
N THR A 178 26.85 2.83 12.90
CA THR A 178 27.08 2.11 14.16
C THR A 178 28.28 1.17 14.05
N GLU A 179 28.35 0.37 13.00
CA GLU A 179 29.47 -0.58 12.78
C GLU A 179 30.78 0.18 12.50
N GLY A 180 30.74 1.24 11.69
CA GLY A 180 31.90 2.08 11.43
C GLY A 180 32.43 2.77 12.68
N SER A 181 31.54 3.28 13.54
CA SER A 181 31.92 3.91 14.80
C SER A 181 32.52 2.89 15.80
N ARG A 182 31.95 1.69 15.86
CA ARG A 182 32.48 0.60 16.71
C ARG A 182 33.87 0.17 16.27
N ALA A 183 34.12 0.05 14.97
CA ALA A 183 35.43 -0.29 14.42
C ALA A 183 36.46 0.80 14.74
N ALA A 184 36.14 2.07 14.49
CA ALA A 184 37.02 3.23 14.77
C ALA A 184 37.35 3.29 16.28
N LEU A 185 36.36 3.15 17.16
CA LEU A 185 36.59 3.09 18.61
C LEU A 185 37.48 1.91 19.01
N GLY A 186 37.34 0.77 18.34
CA GLY A 186 38.20 -0.41 18.56
C GLY A 186 39.68 -0.09 18.20
N SER A 187 39.93 0.51 17.04
CA SER A 187 41.25 0.93 16.58
C SER A 187 41.86 1.98 17.51
N ILE A 188 41.11 3.01 17.89
CA ILE A 188 41.54 4.05 18.84
C ILE A 188 41.92 3.40 20.18
N ARG A 189 41.05 2.53 20.73
CA ARG A 189 41.30 1.86 22.02
C ARG A 189 42.59 0.99 21.99
N ALA A 190 42.75 0.25 20.88
CA ALA A 190 43.96 -0.58 20.71
C ALA A 190 45.23 0.29 20.61
N ALA A 191 45.21 1.41 19.85
CA ALA A 191 46.32 2.32 19.75
C ALA A 191 46.67 2.95 21.12
N VAL A 192 45.66 3.44 21.85
CA VAL A 192 45.84 4.04 23.17
C VAL A 192 46.39 2.99 24.18
N ALA A 193 45.89 1.75 24.17
CA ALA A 193 46.39 0.68 25.02
C ALA A 193 47.89 0.44 24.77
N ASN A 194 48.34 0.37 23.52
CA ASN A 194 49.74 0.23 23.17
C ASN A 194 50.61 1.42 23.68
N LEU A 195 50.07 2.65 23.56
CA LEU A 195 50.77 3.84 24.07
C LEU A 195 50.95 3.85 25.60
N ILE A 196 50.01 3.24 26.33
CA ILE A 196 50.03 3.12 27.79
C ILE A 196 50.95 1.98 28.24
N ASP A 197 50.80 0.79 27.60
CA ASP A 197 51.51 -0.43 28.02
C ASP A 197 53.00 -0.40 27.67
N TYR A 198 53.39 0.41 26.66
CA TYR A 198 54.78 0.52 26.21
C TYR A 198 55.25 1.98 26.23
N PRO A 199 55.46 2.62 27.40
CA PRO A 199 55.83 4.02 27.54
C PRO A 199 57.22 4.32 26.95
N ASP A 200 58.13 3.35 26.90
CA ASP A 200 59.49 3.46 26.39
C ASP A 200 59.63 3.08 24.91
N MET A 201 58.50 3.00 24.15
CA MET A 201 58.55 2.70 22.74
C MET A 201 59.28 3.78 21.95
N ASP A 202 59.86 3.40 20.79
CA ASP A 202 60.48 4.30 19.85
C ASP A 202 59.59 5.48 19.41
N ALA A 203 60.17 6.64 19.23
CA ALA A 203 59.44 7.86 18.87
C ALA A 203 58.65 7.71 17.55
N GLU A 204 59.20 7.02 16.56
CA GLU A 204 58.53 6.78 15.28
C GLU A 204 57.28 5.89 15.48
N LEU A 205 57.37 4.86 16.29
CA LEU A 205 56.27 3.98 16.59
C LEU A 205 55.17 4.68 17.40
N ARG A 206 55.55 5.54 18.33
CA ARG A 206 54.61 6.39 19.09
C ARG A 206 53.84 7.33 18.17
N GLU A 207 54.53 7.99 17.27
CA GLU A 207 53.88 8.89 16.28
C GLU A 207 52.89 8.16 15.41
N ARG A 208 53.18 6.92 14.99
CA ARG A 208 52.28 6.07 14.23
C ARG A 208 50.98 5.76 14.99
N PHE A 209 51.04 5.41 16.27
CA PHE A 209 49.85 5.16 17.08
C PHE A 209 49.02 6.43 17.31
N VAL A 210 49.67 7.57 17.56
CA VAL A 210 49.00 8.87 17.69
C VAL A 210 48.28 9.22 16.40
N LYS A 211 48.92 8.99 15.25
CA LYS A 211 48.32 9.23 13.94
C LYS A 211 47.09 8.33 13.69
N VAL A 212 47.11 7.06 14.09
CA VAL A 212 45.96 6.18 14.00
C VAL A 212 44.80 6.73 14.80
N VAL A 213 45.04 7.24 16.02
CA VAL A 213 43.96 7.83 16.85
C VAL A 213 43.36 9.06 16.17
N ASP A 214 44.21 9.95 15.62
CA ASP A 214 43.77 11.17 14.96
C ASP A 214 42.98 10.87 13.66
N ASP A 215 43.54 10.00 12.82
CA ASP A 215 42.88 9.58 11.55
C ASP A 215 41.51 8.94 11.78
N GLU A 216 41.39 8.03 12.74
CA GLU A 216 40.14 7.37 13.06
C GLU A 216 39.12 8.35 13.66
N ALA A 217 39.54 9.26 14.55
CA ALA A 217 38.67 10.27 15.13
C ALA A 217 38.16 11.25 14.04
N ALA A 218 39.05 11.70 13.15
CA ALA A 218 38.69 12.57 12.02
C ALA A 218 37.73 11.85 11.05
N GLN A 219 37.96 10.57 10.78
CA GLN A 219 37.09 9.79 9.92
C GLN A 219 35.68 9.59 10.54
N MET A 220 35.61 9.34 11.85
CA MET A 220 34.35 9.21 12.57
C MET A 220 33.56 10.52 12.56
N SER A 221 34.23 11.67 12.75
CA SER A 221 33.61 13.00 12.65
C SER A 221 33.01 13.23 11.26
N ARG A 222 33.75 12.98 10.18
CA ARG A 222 33.26 13.12 8.81
C ARG A 222 32.04 12.27 8.54
N ARG A 223 32.00 11.01 9.00
CA ARG A 223 30.84 10.12 8.84
C ARG A 223 29.60 10.63 9.57
N LEU A 224 29.75 11.25 10.74
CA LEU A 224 28.66 11.88 11.46
C LEU A 224 28.10 13.09 10.71
N ASP A 225 28.98 13.92 10.14
CA ASP A 225 28.57 15.12 9.38
C ASP A 225 27.84 14.75 8.07
N GLU A 226 28.21 13.65 7.40
CA GLU A 226 27.55 13.15 6.18
C GLU A 226 26.16 12.55 6.45
N THR A 227 25.86 12.20 7.70
CA THR A 227 24.61 11.52 8.07
C THR A 227 23.56 12.47 8.65
N MET A 228 23.94 13.72 8.98
CA MET A 228 23.02 14.78 9.43
C MET A 228 22.49 15.61 8.28
#